data_4823b0b3df1c75ac3a19e6d99eda9a45
#
_entry.id   4823b0b3df1c75ac3a19e6d99eda9a45
#
_cell.length_a   1.000
_cell.length_b   1.000
_cell.length_c   1.000
_cell.angle_alpha   90.00
_cell.angle_beta   90.00
_cell.angle_gamma   90.00
#
_symmetry.space_group_name_H-M   'P 1'
#
loop_
_entity.id
_entity.type
_entity.pdbx_description
1 polymer ?
#
loop_
_entity_poly.entity_id
_entity_poly.type
_entity_poly.pdbx_seq_one_letter_code
_entity_poly.pdbx_strand_id
1 'polypeptide(L)'
;MTPISPQPPASAPTKGGLRLDLPFRRRDALGAGLTDEALNGPHYRRLLHGIYVSSSVEITPRIRVLAAMRTTTHPCFATHHTAAIVLGATVPDSAWTYLGTTKGAMTVRRQIKLTRYADPPPLAPRSPLPCTDAAQTFLDLAECLE
;
A
#
# COMPACT_ATOMS: atom_id res chain seq x y z
N MET A 1 -22.68 24.30 25.77
CA MET A 1 -22.03 23.06 25.33
C MET A 1 -20.99 23.42 24.25
N THR A 2 -19.73 23.42 24.60
CA THR A 2 -18.65 23.68 23.65
C THR A 2 -18.43 22.44 22.80
N PRO A 3 -18.47 22.54 21.45
CA PRO A 3 -18.13 21.40 20.62
C PRO A 3 -16.68 20.98 20.91
N ILE A 4 -16.48 19.72 21.21
CA ILE A 4 -15.14 19.17 21.31
C ILE A 4 -14.57 19.20 19.90
N SER A 5 -13.64 20.12 19.65
CA SER A 5 -12.88 20.09 18.41
C SER A 5 -12.19 18.74 18.30
N PRO A 6 -12.27 18.05 17.16
CA PRO A 6 -11.53 16.81 17.02
C PRO A 6 -10.04 17.14 17.24
N GLN A 7 -9.51 16.54 18.27
CA GLN A 7 -8.08 16.66 18.56
C GLN A 7 -7.35 16.11 17.33
N PRO A 8 -6.38 16.85 16.77
CA PRO A 8 -5.61 16.31 15.65
C PRO A 8 -5.00 14.98 16.09
N PRO A 9 -4.96 13.98 15.21
CA PRO A 9 -4.38 12.70 15.57
C PRO A 9 -2.97 12.93 16.11
N ALA A 10 -2.66 12.25 17.19
CA ALA A 10 -1.32 12.30 17.76
C ALA A 10 -0.30 12.14 16.64
N SER A 11 0.69 13.02 16.62
CA SER A 11 1.72 13.01 15.58
C SER A 11 2.25 11.59 15.40
N ALA A 12 2.13 11.06 14.20
CA ALA A 12 2.64 9.73 13.89
C ALA A 12 4.13 9.65 14.27
N PRO A 13 4.60 8.52 14.83
CA PRO A 13 5.99 8.38 15.19
C PRO A 13 6.87 8.58 13.94
N THR A 14 7.82 9.51 14.03
CA THR A 14 8.74 9.82 12.94
C THR A 14 10.18 9.74 13.41
N LYS A 15 11.07 9.40 12.48
CA LYS A 15 12.50 9.48 12.67
C LYS A 15 13.14 10.04 11.41
N GLY A 16 13.86 11.17 11.54
CA GLY A 16 14.48 11.82 10.37
C GLY A 16 13.49 12.18 9.26
N GLY A 17 12.24 12.51 9.60
CA GLY A 17 11.18 12.78 8.64
C GLY A 17 10.45 11.53 8.09
N LEU A 18 10.92 10.34 8.44
CA LEU A 18 10.33 9.08 8.02
C LEU A 18 9.17 8.69 8.95
N ARG A 19 8.02 8.40 8.40
CA ARG A 19 6.88 7.89 9.16
C ARG A 19 7.09 6.40 9.48
N LEU A 20 7.09 6.06 10.77
CA LEU A 20 7.28 4.69 11.23
C LEU A 20 5.98 3.89 11.31
N ASP A 21 4.82 4.55 11.23
CA ASP A 21 3.51 3.92 11.25
C ASP A 21 3.04 3.40 9.88
N LEU A 22 3.79 3.70 8.83
CA LEU A 22 3.53 3.24 7.46
C LEU A 22 4.71 2.43 6.93
N PRO A 23 4.48 1.53 5.96
CA PRO A 23 5.57 0.85 5.29
C PRO A 23 6.53 1.84 4.62
N PHE A 24 7.82 1.57 4.71
CA PHE A 24 8.88 2.40 4.14
C PHE A 24 9.95 1.54 3.46
N ARG A 25 10.65 2.14 2.53
CA ARG A 25 11.76 1.49 1.83
C ARG A 25 13.02 1.50 2.69
N ARG A 26 13.81 0.43 2.59
CA ARG A 26 15.13 0.37 3.23
C ARG A 26 15.98 1.60 2.92
N ARG A 27 16.01 2.03 1.67
CA ARG A 27 16.76 3.22 1.21
C ARG A 27 16.34 4.48 1.97
N ASP A 28 15.05 4.70 2.15
CA ASP A 28 14.51 5.87 2.86
C ASP A 28 14.85 5.78 4.36
N ALA A 29 14.83 4.59 4.93
CA ALA A 29 15.22 4.36 6.31
C ALA A 29 16.69 4.68 6.55
N LEU A 30 17.57 4.23 5.68
CA LEU A 30 19.00 4.53 5.77
C LEU A 30 19.26 6.04 5.63
N GLY A 31 18.55 6.70 4.71
CA GLY A 31 18.61 8.17 4.57
C GLY A 31 18.10 8.92 5.80
N ALA A 32 17.20 8.34 6.56
CA ALA A 32 16.66 8.91 7.81
C ALA A 32 17.54 8.61 9.04
N GLY A 33 18.66 7.91 8.86
CA GLY A 33 19.62 7.61 9.94
C GLY A 33 19.43 6.25 10.60
N LEU A 34 18.54 5.39 10.09
CA LEU A 34 18.46 4.00 10.55
C LEU A 34 19.59 3.18 9.95
N THR A 35 19.99 2.12 10.65
CA THR A 35 21.02 1.19 10.18
C THR A 35 20.39 -0.14 9.77
N ASP A 36 21.10 -0.93 8.96
CA ASP A 36 20.67 -2.28 8.61
C ASP A 36 20.50 -3.16 9.83
N GLU A 37 21.37 -3.00 10.81
CA GLU A 37 21.30 -3.72 12.07
C GLU A 37 20.00 -3.41 12.81
N ALA A 38 19.60 -2.13 12.87
CA ALA A 38 18.34 -1.71 13.48
C ALA A 38 17.15 -2.28 12.75
N LEU A 39 17.16 -2.27 11.39
CA LEU A 39 16.08 -2.80 10.58
C LEU A 39 15.90 -4.32 10.73
N ASN A 40 16.98 -5.04 11.01
CA ASN A 40 16.96 -6.48 11.25
C ASN A 40 16.67 -6.83 12.72
N GLY A 41 16.55 -5.81 13.58
CA GLY A 41 16.27 -5.96 15.00
C GLY A 41 14.78 -6.09 15.32
N PRO A 42 14.42 -6.16 16.62
CA PRO A 42 13.06 -6.43 17.07
C PRO A 42 12.08 -5.27 16.88
N HIS A 43 12.58 -4.04 16.65
CA HIS A 43 11.74 -2.84 16.52
C HIS A 43 11.11 -2.68 15.13
N TYR A 44 11.58 -3.43 14.15
CA TYR A 44 11.10 -3.35 12.76
C TYR A 44 10.78 -4.73 12.23
N ARG A 45 9.84 -4.78 11.28
CA ARG A 45 9.42 -6.00 10.60
C ARG A 45 9.54 -5.82 9.10
N ARG A 46 10.11 -6.79 8.42
CA ARG A 46 10.15 -6.82 6.96
C ARG A 46 8.84 -7.40 6.43
N LEU A 47 8.13 -6.64 5.60
CA LEU A 47 6.90 -7.08 4.95
C LEU A 47 7.16 -7.69 3.58
N LEU A 48 8.04 -7.06 2.81
CA LEU A 48 8.48 -7.50 1.49
C LEU A 48 9.98 -7.22 1.39
N HIS A 49 10.63 -7.74 0.37
CA HIS A 49 12.04 -7.44 0.13
C HIS A 49 12.26 -5.93 0.00
N GLY A 50 13.06 -5.37 0.89
CA GLY A 50 13.37 -3.94 0.91
C GLY A 50 12.26 -3.04 1.50
N ILE A 51 11.17 -3.61 2.04
CA ILE A 51 10.06 -2.86 2.64
C ILE A 51 9.88 -3.27 4.09
N TYR A 52 9.89 -2.28 4.98
CA TYR A 52 9.84 -2.46 6.44
C TYR A 52 8.72 -1.62 7.05
N VAL A 53 8.32 -1.98 8.24
CA VAL A 53 7.38 -1.24 9.07
C VAL A 53 7.78 -1.41 10.53
N SER A 54 7.38 -0.48 11.39
CA SER A 54 7.58 -0.65 12.83
C SER A 54 6.85 -1.90 13.34
N SER A 55 7.48 -2.65 14.23
CA SER A 55 6.89 -3.84 14.84
C SER A 55 5.63 -3.55 15.66
N SER A 56 5.41 -2.29 16.07
CA SER A 56 4.22 -1.86 16.78
C SER A 56 2.99 -1.70 15.88
N VAL A 57 3.16 -1.71 14.56
CA VAL A 57 2.08 -1.53 13.60
C VAL A 57 1.36 -2.86 13.35
N GLU A 58 0.05 -2.84 13.47
CA GLU A 58 -0.78 -3.99 13.11
C GLU A 58 -0.75 -4.19 11.59
N ILE A 59 -0.51 -5.42 11.15
CA ILE A 59 -0.44 -5.76 9.73
C ILE A 59 -1.86 -6.03 9.22
N THR A 60 -2.51 -4.97 8.77
CA THR A 60 -3.83 -5.02 8.14
C THR A 60 -3.70 -5.24 6.63
N PRO A 61 -4.78 -5.64 5.92
CA PRO A 61 -4.77 -5.69 4.46
C PRO A 61 -4.33 -4.38 3.81
N ARG A 62 -4.74 -3.24 4.38
CA ARG A 62 -4.35 -1.91 3.90
C ARG A 62 -2.83 -1.69 4.02
N ILE A 63 -2.23 -2.10 5.12
CA ILE A 63 -0.77 -1.99 5.31
C ILE A 63 -0.04 -2.85 4.27
N ARG A 64 -0.53 -4.04 3.96
CA ARG A 64 0.04 -4.91 2.93
C ARG A 64 -0.04 -4.27 1.54
N VAL A 65 -1.16 -3.63 1.21
CA VAL A 65 -1.32 -2.90 -0.06
C VAL A 65 -0.34 -1.74 -0.15
N LEU A 66 -0.20 -0.97 0.93
CA LEU A 66 0.78 0.13 0.99
C LEU A 66 2.21 -0.38 0.81
N ALA A 67 2.56 -1.50 1.44
CA ALA A 67 3.88 -2.11 1.29
C ALA A 67 4.14 -2.50 -0.18
N ALA A 68 3.17 -3.11 -0.84
CA ALA A 68 3.27 -3.48 -2.24
C ALA A 68 3.42 -2.25 -3.15
N MET A 69 2.68 -1.17 -2.88
CA MET A 69 2.79 0.09 -3.63
C MET A 69 4.17 0.71 -3.49
N ARG A 70 4.83 0.55 -2.35
CA ARG A 70 6.18 1.07 -2.12
C ARG A 70 7.26 0.34 -2.91
N THR A 71 6.95 -0.83 -3.47
CA THR A 71 7.91 -1.57 -4.30
C THR A 71 8.05 -0.99 -5.71
N THR A 72 7.09 -0.16 -6.15
CA THR A 72 7.10 0.45 -7.47
C THR A 72 7.75 1.83 -7.42
N THR A 73 8.46 2.19 -8.49
CA THR A 73 9.08 3.52 -8.63
C THR A 73 8.16 4.53 -9.30
N HIS A 74 7.05 4.08 -9.86
CA HIS A 74 6.08 4.92 -10.54
C HIS A 74 4.76 4.94 -9.77
N PRO A 75 3.94 5.99 -9.93
CA PRO A 75 2.61 6.01 -9.35
C PRO A 75 1.81 4.78 -9.77
N CYS A 76 1.16 4.15 -8.80
CA CYS A 76 0.34 2.97 -9.03
C CYS A 76 -0.96 3.08 -8.24
N PHE A 77 -1.91 2.22 -8.57
CA PHE A 77 -3.20 2.16 -7.91
C PHE A 77 -3.62 0.69 -7.73
N ALA A 78 -4.43 0.42 -6.74
CA ALA A 78 -4.96 -0.91 -6.50
C ALA A 78 -6.02 -1.26 -7.55
N THR A 79 -6.04 -2.52 -7.98
CA THR A 79 -7.01 -3.05 -8.96
C THR A 79 -7.60 -4.37 -8.47
N HIS A 80 -8.63 -4.88 -9.15
CA HIS A 80 -9.19 -6.22 -8.91
C HIS A 80 -9.48 -6.48 -7.42
N HIS A 81 -9.05 -7.59 -6.90
CA HIS A 81 -9.19 -7.98 -5.48
C HIS A 81 -8.67 -6.93 -4.52
N THR A 82 -7.52 -6.35 -4.82
CA THR A 82 -6.86 -5.37 -3.97
C THR A 82 -7.68 -4.08 -3.90
N ALA A 83 -8.24 -3.63 -5.02
CA ALA A 83 -9.15 -2.48 -5.03
C ALA A 83 -10.41 -2.75 -4.18
N ALA A 84 -10.97 -3.95 -4.29
CA ALA A 84 -12.13 -4.33 -3.48
C ALA A 84 -11.82 -4.25 -1.98
N ILE A 85 -10.65 -4.70 -1.55
CA ILE A 85 -10.20 -4.61 -0.15
C ILE A 85 -10.08 -3.14 0.28
N VAL A 86 -9.47 -2.30 -0.54
CA VAL A 86 -9.31 -0.86 -0.25
C VAL A 86 -10.67 -0.17 -0.14
N LEU A 87 -11.64 -0.57 -0.97
CA LEU A 87 -13.01 -0.04 -0.93
C LEU A 87 -13.85 -0.61 0.23
N GLY A 88 -13.31 -1.53 1.01
CA GLY A 88 -13.97 -2.09 2.17
C GLY A 88 -14.87 -3.29 1.89
N ALA A 89 -14.79 -3.88 0.69
CA ALA A 89 -15.54 -5.08 0.36
C ALA A 89 -14.95 -6.32 1.04
N THR A 90 -15.82 -7.24 1.42
CA THR A 90 -15.42 -8.57 1.86
C THR A 90 -15.20 -9.44 0.63
N VAL A 91 -13.98 -9.86 0.41
CA VAL A 91 -13.60 -10.72 -0.71
C VAL A 91 -12.76 -11.89 -0.19
N PRO A 92 -12.75 -13.04 -0.90
CA PRO A 92 -11.88 -14.14 -0.52
C PRO A 92 -10.42 -13.73 -0.49
N ASP A 93 -9.64 -14.34 0.39
CA ASP A 93 -8.21 -14.11 0.46
C ASP A 93 -7.53 -14.46 -0.87
N SER A 94 -6.59 -13.63 -1.25
CA SER A 94 -5.75 -13.86 -2.42
C SER A 94 -4.28 -13.83 -2.01
N ALA A 95 -3.50 -14.74 -2.56
CA ALA A 95 -2.05 -14.73 -2.40
C ALA A 95 -1.39 -13.58 -3.18
N TRP A 96 -2.15 -12.89 -4.04
CA TRP A 96 -1.65 -11.85 -4.92
C TRP A 96 -2.15 -10.48 -4.52
N THR A 97 -1.28 -9.49 -4.64
CA THR A 97 -1.66 -8.07 -4.59
C THR A 97 -1.72 -7.55 -6.03
N TYR A 98 -2.86 -7.00 -6.41
CA TYR A 98 -3.12 -6.51 -7.76
C TYR A 98 -2.94 -5.00 -7.80
N LEU A 99 -1.99 -4.55 -8.58
CA LEU A 99 -1.70 -3.12 -8.79
C LEU A 99 -1.79 -2.78 -10.28
N GLY A 100 -2.11 -1.53 -10.56
CA GLY A 100 -2.10 -0.99 -11.91
C GLY A 100 -1.19 0.22 -12.01
N THR A 101 -0.64 0.45 -13.19
CA THR A 101 0.16 1.62 -13.51
C THR A 101 -0.04 2.00 -14.97
N THR A 102 0.17 3.28 -15.28
CA THR A 102 0.15 3.77 -16.67
C THR A 102 1.53 4.04 -17.20
N LYS A 103 2.57 3.97 -16.35
CA LYS A 103 3.95 4.33 -16.71
C LYS A 103 4.92 3.28 -16.19
N GLY A 104 6.08 3.24 -16.83
CA GLY A 104 7.23 2.49 -16.37
C GLY A 104 7.29 1.06 -16.89
N ALA A 105 8.41 0.42 -16.61
CA ALA A 105 8.64 -0.97 -16.93
C ALA A 105 7.90 -1.87 -15.94
N MET A 106 7.34 -2.95 -16.43
CA MET A 106 6.74 -3.98 -15.61
C MET A 106 7.83 -4.70 -14.83
N THR A 107 7.80 -4.60 -13.51
CA THR A 107 8.70 -5.35 -12.64
C THR A 107 7.95 -6.57 -12.13
N VAL A 108 8.47 -7.75 -12.44
CA VAL A 108 7.93 -8.98 -11.88
C VAL A 108 8.38 -9.11 -10.44
N ARG A 109 7.44 -9.09 -9.50
CA ARG A 109 7.71 -9.34 -8.10
C ARG A 109 6.85 -10.48 -7.60
N ARG A 110 7.38 -11.22 -6.64
CA ARG A 110 6.65 -12.32 -6.00
C ARG A 110 5.39 -11.77 -5.33
N GLN A 111 4.25 -12.39 -5.58
CA GLN A 111 2.96 -12.05 -4.99
C GLN A 111 2.38 -10.69 -5.42
N ILE A 112 2.98 -10.00 -6.39
CA ILE A 112 2.44 -8.75 -6.94
C ILE A 112 2.17 -8.96 -8.42
N LYS A 113 0.92 -8.75 -8.82
CA LYS A 113 0.52 -8.68 -10.23
C LYS A 113 0.34 -7.22 -10.62
N LEU A 114 1.22 -6.75 -11.48
CA LEU A 114 1.20 -5.39 -11.99
C LEU A 114 0.62 -5.40 -13.40
N THR A 115 -0.47 -4.66 -13.60
CA THR A 115 -1.11 -4.47 -14.91
C THR A 115 -0.79 -3.09 -15.43
N ARG A 116 -0.34 -2.99 -16.67
CA ARG A 116 -0.11 -1.71 -17.32
C ARG A 116 -1.35 -1.32 -18.12
N TYR A 117 -1.87 -0.12 -17.85
CA TYR A 117 -3.02 0.47 -18.57
C TYR A 117 -2.50 1.52 -19.55
N ALA A 118 -3.02 1.50 -20.78
CA ALA A 118 -2.71 2.53 -21.77
C ALA A 118 -3.22 3.90 -21.31
N ASP A 119 -4.44 3.93 -20.80
CA ASP A 119 -5.08 5.10 -20.22
C ASP A 119 -5.47 4.84 -18.76
N PRO A 120 -5.46 5.86 -17.88
CA PRO A 120 -5.87 5.66 -16.49
C PRO A 120 -7.32 5.18 -16.42
N PRO A 121 -7.60 4.06 -15.72
CA PRO A 121 -8.99 3.67 -15.47
C PRO A 121 -9.65 4.63 -14.48
N PRO A 122 -11.01 4.66 -14.40
CA PRO A 122 -11.68 5.47 -13.38
C PRO A 122 -11.23 5.06 -11.96
N LEU A 123 -10.76 6.04 -11.18
CA LEU A 123 -10.33 5.85 -9.80
C LEU A 123 -11.38 6.33 -8.82
N ALA A 124 -11.44 5.70 -7.65
CA ALA A 124 -12.34 6.08 -6.58
C ALA A 124 -11.94 7.46 -6.01
N PRO A 125 -12.83 8.48 -6.06
CA PRO A 125 -12.43 9.86 -5.74
C PRO A 125 -12.14 10.13 -4.27
N ARG A 126 -12.63 9.28 -3.36
CA ARG A 126 -12.50 9.47 -1.91
C ARG A 126 -11.83 8.30 -1.19
N SER A 127 -11.14 7.47 -1.94
CA SER A 127 -10.41 6.36 -1.33
C SER A 127 -9.15 6.86 -0.60
N PRO A 128 -8.82 6.30 0.58
CA PRO A 128 -7.58 6.64 1.29
C PRO A 128 -6.33 6.21 0.52
N LEU A 129 -6.45 5.23 -0.37
CA LEU A 129 -5.40 4.79 -1.27
C LEU A 129 -5.90 4.86 -2.70
N PRO A 130 -5.03 5.19 -3.68
CA PRO A 130 -5.43 5.15 -5.08
C PRO A 130 -5.90 3.74 -5.46
N CYS A 131 -7.12 3.64 -5.95
CA CYS A 131 -7.68 2.36 -6.43
C CYS A 131 -8.74 2.62 -7.51
N THR A 132 -9.01 1.60 -8.33
CA THR A 132 -10.11 1.67 -9.28
C THR A 132 -11.43 1.87 -8.55
N ASP A 133 -12.37 2.56 -9.18
CA ASP A 133 -13.69 2.77 -8.60
C ASP A 133 -14.49 1.45 -8.51
N ALA A 134 -15.63 1.49 -7.82
CA ALA A 134 -16.43 0.29 -7.59
C ALA A 134 -16.89 -0.38 -8.91
N ALA A 135 -17.30 0.40 -9.89
CA ALA A 135 -17.76 -0.12 -11.18
C ALA A 135 -16.62 -0.79 -11.96
N GLN A 136 -15.48 -0.15 -12.05
CA GLN A 136 -14.31 -0.71 -12.72
C GLN A 136 -13.80 -1.96 -11.99
N THR A 137 -13.77 -1.93 -10.67
CA THR A 137 -13.36 -3.08 -9.85
C THR A 137 -14.28 -4.28 -10.10
N PHE A 138 -15.58 -4.05 -10.18
CA PHE A 138 -16.55 -5.10 -10.48
C PHE A 138 -16.30 -5.74 -11.85
N LEU A 139 -16.06 -4.91 -12.88
CA LEU A 139 -15.75 -5.40 -14.22
C LEU A 139 -14.47 -6.22 -14.25
N ASP A 140 -13.43 -5.74 -13.58
CA ASP A 140 -12.14 -6.42 -13.51
C ASP A 140 -12.27 -7.79 -12.82
N LEU A 141 -13.02 -7.86 -11.72
CA LEU A 141 -13.27 -9.12 -11.02
C LEU A 141 -14.09 -10.10 -11.85
N ALA A 142 -15.05 -9.62 -12.61
CA ALA A 142 -15.86 -10.46 -13.50
C ALA A 142 -14.99 -11.15 -14.57
N GLU A 143 -14.00 -10.46 -15.11
CA GLU A 143 -13.03 -11.02 -16.05
C GLU A 143 -12.16 -12.12 -15.43
N CYS A 144 -11.89 -12.04 -14.13
CA CYS A 144 -11.09 -13.03 -13.44
C CYS A 144 -11.85 -14.32 -13.10
N LEU A 145 -13.16 -14.31 -13.23
CA LEU A 145 -14.01 -15.46 -12.87
C LEU A 145 -14.34 -16.38 -14.05
N GLU A 146 -13.84 -16.09 -15.23
CA GLU A 146 -13.99 -16.94 -16.41
C GLU A 146 -12.94 -18.05 -16.49
#